data_c84673002201920f2720fe817e757eb3
#
_entry.id   c84673002201920f2720fe817e757eb3
#
_cell.length_a   1.000
_cell.length_b   1.000
_cell.length_c   1.000
_cell.angle_alpha   90.00
_cell.angle_beta   90.00
_cell.angle_gamma   90.00
#
_symmetry.space_group_name_H-M   'P 1'
#
loop_
_entity.id
_entity.type
_entity.pdbx_description
1 polymer ?
#
loop_
_entity_poly.entity_id
_entity_poly.type
_entity_poly.pdbx_seq_one_letter_code
_entity_poly.pdbx_strand_id
1 'polypeptide(L)'
;MVRKRVAAKDPEALHRLGMEHFNGSLGLVEKNESRAFELWSEALGIAYYRGLGVAQDKAKGIHCWESAAMQGDADSRHMLGALEMDNGNCDRAVRHFLISAKMGYKDSLDKIKDMFAYGLVTKAQYAGALKGYQSAVQEMRSPERDKAATFNELRCQDKKMRVRNHNHNP
;
A
#
# COMPACT_ATOMS: atom_id res chain seq x y z
N MET A 1 14.03 -10.48 -0.67
CA MET A 1 14.02 -9.83 0.67
C MET A 1 13.39 -8.45 0.65
N VAL A 2 13.73 -7.53 -0.28
CA VAL A 2 13.21 -6.14 -0.33
C VAL A 2 11.68 -6.07 -0.30
N ARG A 3 10.95 -6.85 -1.12
CA ARG A 3 9.47 -6.83 -1.17
C ARG A 3 8.79 -7.11 0.18
N LYS A 4 9.37 -8.00 1.01
CA LYS A 4 8.82 -8.28 2.36
C LYS A 4 9.04 -7.10 3.31
N ARG A 5 10.17 -6.39 3.22
CA ARG A 5 10.48 -5.19 4.01
C ARG A 5 9.62 -4.00 3.57
N VAL A 6 9.36 -3.86 2.26
CA VAL A 6 8.42 -2.84 1.73
C VAL A 6 7.00 -3.10 2.25
N ALA A 7 6.54 -4.36 2.22
CA ALA A 7 5.23 -4.71 2.79
C ALA A 7 5.13 -4.47 4.30
N ALA A 8 6.27 -4.52 5.02
CA ALA A 8 6.37 -4.17 6.44
C ALA A 8 6.58 -2.66 6.68
N LYS A 9 6.49 -1.83 5.62
CA LYS A 9 6.69 -0.36 5.66
C LYS A 9 8.03 0.05 6.28
N ASP A 10 9.08 -0.71 5.94
CA ASP A 10 10.45 -0.40 6.35
C ASP A 10 10.95 0.83 5.57
N PRO A 11 11.30 1.94 6.24
CA PRO A 11 11.68 3.19 5.57
C PRO A 11 12.88 3.07 4.62
N GLU A 12 13.86 2.24 4.98
CA GLU A 12 15.02 2.00 4.12
C GLU A 12 14.65 1.23 2.84
N ALA A 13 13.75 0.24 2.97
CA ALA A 13 13.26 -0.52 1.82
C ALA A 13 12.38 0.35 0.91
N LEU A 14 11.55 1.22 1.48
CA LEU A 14 10.73 2.20 0.74
C LEU A 14 11.62 3.23 0.03
N HIS A 15 12.63 3.78 0.72
CA HIS A 15 13.60 4.69 0.11
C HIS A 15 14.33 4.05 -1.06
N ARG A 16 14.81 2.82 -0.90
CA ARG A 16 15.50 2.08 -1.95
C ARG A 16 14.59 1.80 -3.15
N LEU A 17 13.34 1.40 -2.93
CA LEU A 17 12.38 1.22 -4.01
C LEU A 17 12.07 2.54 -4.72
N GLY A 18 12.00 3.65 -3.98
CA GLY A 18 11.89 4.99 -4.55
C GLY A 18 13.05 5.32 -5.48
N MET A 19 14.28 5.00 -5.09
CA MET A 19 15.47 5.15 -5.95
C MET A 19 15.39 4.28 -7.22
N GLU A 20 14.89 3.05 -7.11
CA GLU A 20 14.68 2.17 -8.27
C GLU A 20 13.68 2.78 -9.28
N HIS A 21 12.58 3.35 -8.80
CA HIS A 21 11.61 4.06 -9.65
C HIS A 21 12.16 5.35 -10.24
N PHE A 22 12.94 6.11 -9.47
CA PHE A 22 13.53 7.36 -9.95
C PHE A 22 14.57 7.13 -11.06
N ASN A 23 15.41 6.12 -10.90
CA ASN A 23 16.47 5.81 -11.85
C ASN A 23 16.02 4.93 -13.03
N GLY A 24 14.87 4.26 -12.94
CA GLY A 24 14.45 3.29 -13.95
C GLY A 24 15.39 2.09 -14.02
N SER A 25 15.66 1.43 -12.91
CA SER A 25 16.69 0.41 -12.77
C SER A 25 16.54 -0.76 -13.75
N LEU A 26 17.51 -0.91 -14.66
CA LEU A 26 17.77 -2.09 -15.51
C LEU A 26 16.57 -2.62 -16.33
N GLY A 27 15.62 -1.78 -16.70
CA GLY A 27 14.43 -2.20 -17.47
C GLY A 27 13.44 -3.09 -16.69
N LEU A 28 13.66 -3.29 -15.40
CA LEU A 28 12.78 -4.06 -14.51
C LEU A 28 11.71 -3.19 -13.83
N VAL A 29 11.97 -1.89 -13.72
CA VAL A 29 11.07 -0.89 -13.15
C VAL A 29 11.07 0.31 -14.09
N GLU A 30 9.89 0.71 -14.57
CA GLU A 30 9.74 1.94 -15.36
C GLU A 30 10.08 3.16 -14.51
N LYS A 31 10.80 4.12 -15.12
CA LYS A 31 11.07 5.40 -14.47
C LYS A 31 9.76 6.10 -14.15
N ASN A 32 9.51 6.34 -12.88
CA ASN A 32 8.30 7.01 -12.40
C ASN A 32 8.65 7.92 -11.21
N GLU A 33 8.86 9.17 -11.51
CA GLU A 33 9.26 10.17 -10.52
C GLU A 33 8.18 10.43 -9.46
N SER A 34 6.90 10.41 -9.86
CA SER A 34 5.78 10.55 -8.92
C SER A 34 5.75 9.39 -7.93
N ARG A 35 5.94 8.15 -8.40
CA ARG A 35 5.97 6.98 -7.52
C ARG A 35 7.20 6.97 -6.61
N ALA A 36 8.35 7.43 -7.10
CA ALA A 36 9.53 7.62 -6.28
C ALA A 36 9.27 8.61 -5.14
N PHE A 37 8.65 9.75 -5.45
CA PHE A 37 8.31 10.78 -4.47
C PHE A 37 7.32 10.25 -3.40
N GLU A 38 6.28 9.52 -3.79
CA GLU A 38 5.33 8.88 -2.86
C GLU A 38 6.06 7.97 -1.86
N LEU A 39 6.90 7.05 -2.37
CA LEU A 39 7.67 6.11 -1.55
C LEU A 39 8.63 6.83 -0.59
N TRP A 40 9.27 7.90 -1.05
CA TRP A 40 10.15 8.70 -0.20
C TRP A 40 9.39 9.46 0.88
N SER A 41 8.24 10.03 0.54
CA SER A 41 7.39 10.76 1.49
C SER A 41 6.82 9.83 2.56
N GLU A 42 6.39 8.62 2.18
CA GLU A 42 5.95 7.59 3.11
C GLU A 42 7.11 7.17 4.04
N ALA A 43 8.29 6.86 3.45
CA ALA A 43 9.48 6.46 4.20
C ALA A 43 9.90 7.54 5.22
N LEU A 44 9.93 8.79 4.78
CA LEU A 44 10.32 9.93 5.61
C LEU A 44 9.29 10.17 6.72
N GLY A 45 8.01 10.07 6.40
CA GLY A 45 6.91 10.17 7.38
C GLY A 45 7.04 9.12 8.48
N ILE A 46 7.27 7.86 8.12
CA ILE A 46 7.48 6.77 9.08
C ILE A 46 8.76 6.99 9.91
N ALA A 47 9.87 7.41 9.26
CA ALA A 47 11.14 7.64 9.92
C ALA A 47 11.01 8.72 11.01
N TYR A 48 10.42 9.87 10.71
CA TYR A 48 10.19 10.93 11.69
C TYR A 48 9.18 10.52 12.76
N TYR A 49 8.06 9.90 12.36
CA TYR A 49 7.01 9.54 13.31
C TYR A 49 7.47 8.52 14.35
N ARG A 50 8.33 7.58 13.96
CA ARG A 50 8.86 6.50 14.82
C ARG A 50 10.26 6.77 15.37
N GLY A 51 10.98 7.75 14.86
CA GLY A 51 12.39 8.01 15.21
C GLY A 51 13.35 6.95 14.64
N LEU A 52 13.10 6.48 13.41
CA LEU A 52 13.93 5.46 12.77
C LEU A 52 15.06 6.11 11.96
N GLY A 53 16.27 6.06 12.52
CA GLY A 53 17.46 6.67 11.91
C GLY A 53 17.53 8.20 12.00
N VAL A 54 16.51 8.84 12.55
CA VAL A 54 16.41 10.28 12.81
C VAL A 54 15.82 10.54 14.19
N ALA A 55 16.01 11.73 14.75
CA ALA A 55 15.31 12.12 15.96
C ALA A 55 13.78 12.07 15.73
N GLN A 56 13.05 11.48 16.66
CA GLN A 56 11.61 11.40 16.58
C GLN A 56 10.98 12.80 16.54
N ASP A 57 10.17 13.05 15.52
CA ASP A 57 9.37 14.26 15.35
C ASP A 57 8.03 13.88 14.70
N LYS A 58 7.05 13.60 15.57
CA LYS A 58 5.72 13.18 15.11
C LYS A 58 5.03 14.22 14.23
N ALA A 59 5.23 15.51 14.52
CA ALA A 59 4.63 16.59 13.76
C ALA A 59 5.18 16.62 12.31
N LYS A 60 6.50 16.48 12.15
CA LYS A 60 7.11 16.34 10.82
C LYS A 60 6.64 15.08 10.08
N GLY A 61 6.55 13.95 10.78
CA GLY A 61 6.04 12.72 10.20
C GLY A 61 4.63 12.88 9.64
N ILE A 62 3.73 13.49 10.41
CA ILE A 62 2.35 13.79 10.00
C ILE A 62 2.34 14.74 8.81
N HIS A 63 3.14 15.81 8.85
CA HIS A 63 3.23 16.76 7.73
C HIS A 63 3.70 16.11 6.42
N CYS A 64 4.65 15.16 6.48
CA CYS A 64 5.06 14.39 5.32
C CYS A 64 3.87 13.58 4.74
N TRP A 65 3.09 12.89 5.58
CA TRP A 65 1.92 12.14 5.12
C TRP A 65 0.80 13.05 4.60
N GLU A 66 0.57 14.21 5.21
CA GLU A 66 -0.41 15.20 4.70
C GLU A 66 -0.02 15.69 3.30
N SER A 67 1.25 16.05 3.12
CA SER A 67 1.76 16.51 1.82
C SER A 67 1.63 15.44 0.74
N ALA A 68 2.02 14.19 1.04
CA ALA A 68 1.90 13.07 0.11
C ALA A 68 0.43 12.74 -0.20
N ALA A 69 -0.44 12.73 0.83
CA ALA A 69 -1.86 12.49 0.66
C ALA A 69 -2.55 13.56 -0.21
N MET A 70 -2.11 14.81 -0.15
CA MET A 70 -2.59 15.88 -1.04
C MET A 70 -2.16 15.67 -2.48
N GLN A 71 -1.03 15.00 -2.71
CA GLN A 71 -0.52 14.65 -4.04
C GLN A 71 -1.10 13.33 -4.57
N GLY A 72 -2.01 12.70 -3.82
CA GLY A 72 -2.71 11.50 -4.28
C GLY A 72 -2.08 10.19 -3.78
N ASP A 73 -1.21 10.23 -2.76
CA ASP A 73 -0.69 9.00 -2.16
C ASP A 73 -1.73 8.33 -1.25
N ALA A 74 -2.17 7.14 -1.66
CA ALA A 74 -3.19 6.37 -0.96
C ALA A 74 -2.67 5.77 0.36
N ASP A 75 -1.39 5.41 0.43
CA ASP A 75 -0.72 4.90 1.63
C ASP A 75 -0.66 5.96 2.72
N SER A 76 -0.17 7.16 2.40
CA SER A 76 -0.13 8.29 3.34
C SER A 76 -1.53 8.68 3.82
N ARG A 77 -2.53 8.62 2.92
CA ARG A 77 -3.93 8.84 3.29
C ARG A 77 -4.42 7.80 4.30
N HIS A 78 -4.02 6.53 4.14
CA HIS A 78 -4.29 5.46 5.10
C HIS A 78 -3.63 5.73 6.45
N MET A 79 -2.35 6.16 6.45
CA MET A 79 -1.62 6.47 7.68
C MET A 79 -2.26 7.59 8.48
N LEU A 80 -2.77 8.64 7.80
CA LEU A 80 -3.55 9.70 8.46
C LEU A 80 -4.85 9.15 9.06
N GLY A 81 -5.53 8.22 8.37
CA GLY A 81 -6.71 7.55 8.90
C GLY A 81 -6.42 6.73 10.16
N ALA A 82 -5.31 6.00 10.18
CA ALA A 82 -4.87 5.25 11.35
C ALA A 82 -4.54 6.18 12.53
N LEU A 83 -3.84 7.29 12.27
CA LEU A 83 -3.55 8.30 13.28
C LEU A 83 -4.83 8.91 13.90
N GLU A 84 -5.81 9.26 13.07
CA GLU A 84 -7.08 9.79 13.55
C GLU A 84 -7.88 8.76 14.37
N MET A 85 -7.77 7.47 14.02
CA MET A 85 -8.34 6.38 14.79
C MET A 85 -7.68 6.27 16.17
N ASP A 86 -6.36 6.32 16.24
CA ASP A 86 -5.58 6.27 17.50
C ASP A 86 -5.91 7.47 18.40
N ASN A 87 -6.23 8.63 17.81
CA ASN A 87 -6.66 9.83 18.51
C ASN A 87 -8.15 9.81 18.91
N GLY A 88 -8.90 8.74 18.58
CA GLY A 88 -10.32 8.62 18.87
C GLY A 88 -11.25 9.38 17.90
N ASN A 89 -10.71 9.98 16.83
CA ASN A 89 -11.44 10.76 15.85
C ASN A 89 -12.04 9.86 14.74
N CYS A 90 -12.95 8.94 15.10
CA CYS A 90 -13.49 7.93 14.21
C CYS A 90 -14.06 8.50 12.89
N ASP A 91 -14.79 9.63 12.94
CA ASP A 91 -15.38 10.25 11.74
C ASP A 91 -14.33 10.75 10.75
N ARG A 92 -13.21 11.27 11.24
CA ARG A 92 -12.08 11.69 10.41
C ARG A 92 -11.36 10.48 9.84
N ALA A 93 -11.12 9.46 10.66
CA ALA A 93 -10.51 8.20 10.23
C ALA A 93 -11.32 7.56 9.09
N VAL A 94 -12.65 7.47 9.24
CA VAL A 94 -13.56 6.97 8.19
C VAL A 94 -13.37 7.73 6.88
N ARG A 95 -13.30 9.06 6.91
CA ARG A 95 -13.12 9.88 5.69
C ARG A 95 -11.78 9.55 4.99
N HIS A 96 -10.69 9.46 5.75
CA HIS A 96 -9.38 9.11 5.20
C HIS A 96 -9.39 7.70 4.58
N PHE A 97 -9.90 6.70 5.30
CA PHE A 97 -9.98 5.33 4.78
C PHE A 97 -10.90 5.20 3.56
N LEU A 98 -12.04 5.92 3.52
CA LEU A 98 -12.93 5.92 2.35
C LEU A 98 -12.24 6.47 1.10
N ILE A 99 -11.46 7.55 1.25
CA ILE A 99 -10.73 8.13 0.13
C ILE A 99 -9.64 7.15 -0.33
N SER A 100 -8.81 6.66 0.58
CA SER A 100 -7.72 5.73 0.29
C SER A 100 -8.23 4.42 -0.35
N ALA A 101 -9.34 3.86 0.15
CA ALA A 101 -9.97 2.68 -0.43
C ALA A 101 -10.44 2.92 -1.88
N LYS A 102 -11.05 4.08 -2.16
CA LYS A 102 -11.47 4.47 -3.53
C LYS A 102 -10.30 4.69 -4.47
N MET A 103 -9.10 4.92 -3.94
CA MET A 103 -7.85 5.00 -4.71
C MET A 103 -7.22 3.61 -4.95
N GLY A 104 -7.87 2.53 -4.51
CA GLY A 104 -7.42 1.16 -4.72
C GLY A 104 -6.53 0.61 -3.60
N TYR A 105 -6.48 1.24 -2.44
CA TYR A 105 -5.70 0.76 -1.31
C TYR A 105 -6.48 -0.26 -0.49
N LYS A 106 -6.05 -1.51 -0.54
CA LYS A 106 -6.77 -2.65 0.03
C LYS A 106 -6.90 -2.56 1.54
N ASP A 107 -5.84 -2.19 2.26
CA ASP A 107 -5.85 -2.15 3.72
C ASP A 107 -6.87 -1.13 4.26
N SER A 108 -7.09 -0.02 3.52
CA SER A 108 -8.15 0.92 3.85
C SER A 108 -9.55 0.34 3.65
N LEU A 109 -9.75 -0.46 2.61
CA LEU A 109 -11.02 -1.16 2.41
C LEU A 109 -11.27 -2.17 3.54
N ASP A 110 -10.25 -2.91 3.95
CA ASP A 110 -10.33 -3.87 5.05
C ASP A 110 -10.67 -3.14 6.37
N LYS A 111 -10.06 -1.96 6.63
CA LYS A 111 -10.40 -1.11 7.78
C LYS A 111 -11.85 -0.63 7.73
N ILE A 112 -12.34 -0.16 6.58
CA ILE A 112 -13.75 0.24 6.41
C ILE A 112 -14.71 -0.92 6.66
N LYS A 113 -14.34 -2.14 6.24
CA LYS A 113 -15.11 -3.36 6.53
C LYS A 113 -15.20 -3.64 8.03
N ASP A 114 -14.08 -3.53 8.74
CA ASP A 114 -14.04 -3.71 10.19
C ASP A 114 -14.89 -2.65 10.88
N MET A 115 -14.74 -1.37 10.50
CA MET A 115 -15.52 -0.26 11.06
C MET A 115 -17.01 -0.39 10.77
N PHE A 116 -17.40 -0.96 9.62
CA PHE A 116 -18.80 -1.29 9.33
C PHE A 116 -19.33 -2.38 10.28
N ALA A 117 -18.54 -3.41 10.57
CA ALA A 117 -18.93 -4.46 11.53
C ALA A 117 -19.16 -3.90 12.96
N TYR A 118 -18.44 -2.83 13.33
CA TYR A 118 -18.61 -2.12 14.60
C TYR A 118 -19.68 -0.98 14.55
N GLY A 119 -20.38 -0.82 13.42
CA GLY A 119 -21.42 0.20 13.27
C GLY A 119 -20.92 1.65 13.12
N LEU A 120 -19.61 1.84 12.90
CA LEU A 120 -18.98 3.16 12.71
C LEU A 120 -19.10 3.67 11.26
N VAL A 121 -19.46 2.80 10.34
CA VAL A 121 -19.61 3.08 8.90
C VAL A 121 -20.97 2.59 8.46
N THR A 122 -21.69 3.39 7.69
CA THR A 122 -23.00 3.01 7.14
C THR A 122 -22.87 2.01 6.00
N LYS A 123 -23.93 1.25 5.73
CA LYS A 123 -23.99 0.32 4.57
C LYS A 123 -23.71 1.04 3.24
N ALA A 124 -24.21 2.28 3.09
CA ALA A 124 -23.98 3.07 1.88
C ALA A 124 -22.51 3.47 1.71
N GLN A 125 -21.84 3.87 2.79
CA GLN A 125 -20.42 4.20 2.78
C GLN A 125 -19.56 2.98 2.45
N TYR A 126 -19.83 1.82 3.07
CA TYR A 126 -19.12 0.58 2.78
C TYR A 126 -19.30 0.15 1.32
N ALA A 127 -20.56 0.16 0.82
CA ALA A 127 -20.83 -0.20 -0.58
C ALA A 127 -20.13 0.77 -1.55
N GLY A 128 -20.10 2.08 -1.23
CA GLY A 128 -19.39 3.09 -2.03
C GLY A 128 -17.87 2.89 -2.03
N ALA A 129 -17.28 2.51 -0.89
CA ALA A 129 -15.86 2.18 -0.79
C ALA A 129 -15.51 0.96 -1.63
N LEU A 130 -16.31 -0.11 -1.52
CA LEU A 130 -16.11 -1.35 -2.26
C LEU A 130 -16.19 -1.12 -3.79
N LYS A 131 -17.21 -0.39 -4.24
CA LYS A 131 -17.36 -0.05 -5.65
C LYS A 131 -16.17 0.79 -6.16
N GLY A 132 -15.77 1.83 -5.40
CA GLY A 132 -14.63 2.67 -5.77
C GLY A 132 -13.31 1.89 -5.82
N TYR A 133 -13.08 1.01 -4.84
CA TYR A 133 -11.92 0.10 -4.85
C TYR A 133 -11.90 -0.80 -6.09
N GLN A 134 -13.04 -1.43 -6.42
CA GLN A 134 -13.14 -2.30 -7.58
C GLN A 134 -12.86 -1.54 -8.87
N SER A 135 -13.39 -0.32 -9.04
CA SER A 135 -13.12 0.53 -10.20
C SER A 135 -11.63 0.88 -10.30
N ALA A 136 -11.02 1.32 -9.20
CA ALA A 136 -9.60 1.67 -9.19
C ALA A 136 -8.70 0.46 -9.52
N VAL A 137 -8.98 -0.70 -8.94
CA VAL A 137 -8.24 -1.93 -9.26
C VAL A 137 -8.42 -2.33 -10.72
N GLN A 138 -9.62 -2.17 -11.28
CA GLN A 138 -9.87 -2.45 -12.69
C GLN A 138 -9.11 -1.50 -13.63
N GLU A 139 -9.06 -0.21 -13.30
CA GLU A 139 -8.29 0.79 -14.05
C GLU A 139 -6.77 0.54 -13.99
N MET A 140 -6.27 0.04 -12.84
CA MET A 140 -4.86 -0.33 -12.67
C MET A 140 -4.47 -1.65 -13.35
N ARG A 141 -5.43 -2.45 -13.84
CA ARG A 141 -5.14 -3.66 -14.60
C ARG A 141 -4.60 -3.31 -15.97
N SER A 142 -3.43 -3.88 -16.31
CA SER A 142 -2.91 -3.86 -17.67
C SER A 142 -2.81 -5.29 -18.22
N PRO A 143 -2.99 -5.51 -19.55
CA PRO A 143 -2.84 -6.82 -20.17
C PRO A 143 -1.48 -7.48 -19.90
N GLU A 144 -0.42 -6.66 -19.77
CA GLU A 144 0.94 -7.13 -19.43
C GLU A 144 1.04 -7.64 -17.98
N ARG A 145 0.38 -6.96 -17.03
CA ARG A 145 0.33 -7.39 -15.63
C ARG A 145 -0.46 -8.69 -15.46
N ASP A 146 -1.58 -8.82 -16.20
CA ASP A 146 -2.39 -10.04 -16.17
C ASP A 146 -1.63 -11.22 -16.77
N LYS A 147 -0.87 -11.03 -17.87
CA LYS A 147 0.04 -12.03 -18.43
C LYS A 147 1.15 -12.41 -17.45
N ALA A 148 1.77 -11.45 -16.78
CA ALA A 148 2.80 -11.70 -15.79
C ALA A 148 2.27 -12.45 -14.55
N ALA A 149 1.05 -12.16 -14.11
CA ALA A 149 0.39 -12.87 -13.02
C ALA A 149 0.14 -14.33 -13.40
N THR A 150 -0.43 -14.58 -14.57
CA THR A 150 -0.69 -15.92 -15.11
C THR A 150 0.61 -16.73 -15.24
N PHE A 151 1.68 -16.11 -15.75
CA PHE A 151 2.99 -16.76 -15.86
C PHE A 151 3.58 -17.13 -14.50
N ASN A 152 3.42 -16.27 -13.49
CA ASN A 152 3.89 -16.56 -12.13
C ASN A 152 3.08 -17.67 -11.45
N GLU A 153 1.77 -17.74 -11.70
CA GLU A 153 0.91 -18.83 -11.20
C GLU A 153 1.30 -20.18 -11.80
N LEU A 154 1.50 -20.24 -13.11
CA LEU A 154 1.98 -21.43 -13.82
C LEU A 154 3.35 -21.90 -13.29
N ARG A 155 4.28 -20.97 -13.09
CA ARG A 155 5.60 -21.26 -12.52
C ARG A 155 5.54 -21.76 -11.07
N CYS A 156 4.57 -21.28 -10.28
CA CYS A 156 4.34 -21.77 -8.93
C CYS A 156 3.74 -23.18 -8.93
N GLN A 157 2.86 -23.49 -9.88
CA GLN A 157 2.28 -24.84 -10.05
C GLN A 157 3.34 -25.84 -10.49
N ASP A 158 4.21 -25.48 -11.45
CA ASP A 158 5.34 -26.33 -11.87
C ASP A 158 6.32 -26.64 -10.73
N LYS A 159 6.62 -25.64 -9.89
CA LYS A 159 7.46 -25.87 -8.69
C LYS A 159 6.80 -26.83 -7.71
N LYS A 160 5.50 -26.70 -7.47
CA LYS A 160 4.74 -27.60 -6.58
C LYS A 160 4.71 -29.02 -7.14
N MET A 161 4.57 -29.21 -8.45
CA MET A 161 4.59 -30.53 -9.09
C MET A 161 5.98 -31.19 -9.03
N ARG A 162 7.05 -30.43 -9.25
CA ARG A 162 8.44 -30.94 -9.14
C ARG A 162 8.77 -31.40 -7.71
N VAL A 163 8.35 -30.65 -6.70
CA VAL A 163 8.54 -31.05 -5.29
C VAL A 163 7.76 -32.32 -4.96
N ARG A 164 6.54 -32.46 -5.49
CA ARG A 164 5.70 -33.66 -5.29
C ARG A 164 6.32 -34.90 -5.92
N ASN A 165 6.88 -34.78 -7.12
CA ASN A 165 7.53 -35.91 -7.82
C ASN A 165 8.86 -36.30 -7.20
N HIS A 166 9.55 -35.37 -6.51
CA HIS A 166 10.83 -35.70 -5.82
C HIS A 166 10.60 -36.49 -4.51
N ASN A 167 9.43 -36.32 -3.90
CA ASN A 167 9.06 -37.01 -2.66
C ASN A 167 8.39 -38.38 -2.90
N HIS A 168 8.24 -38.82 -4.16
CA HIS A 168 7.59 -40.09 -4.52
C HIS A 168 8.51 -41.06 -5.26
N ASN A 169 9.84 -40.81 -5.27
CA ASN A 169 10.79 -41.78 -5.80
C ASN A 169 11.44 -42.51 -4.63
N PRO A 170 11.19 -43.84 -4.47
CA PRO A 170 11.74 -44.66 -3.36
C PRO A 170 13.25 -44.86 -3.50
#